data_d10e84005dd18aba831b61831bc3241e
#
_entry.id   d10e84005dd18aba831b61831bc3241e
#
_cell.length_a   1.000
_cell.length_b   1.000
_cell.length_c   1.000
_cell.angle_alpha   90.00
_cell.angle_beta   90.00
_cell.angle_gamma   90.00
#
_symmetry.space_group_name_H-M   'P 1'
#
loop_
_entity.id
_entity.type
_entity.pdbx_description
1 polymer ?
#
loop_
_entity_poly.entity_id
_entity_poly.type
_entity_poly.pdbx_seq_one_letter_code
_entity_poly.pdbx_strand_id
1 'polypeptide(L)'
;LVILDEYSRECLAILVERRLTSKDVLEVLSELFITRGLPRYIRSDNGPEFVAKMVRSWLNRLGVGPLYIEPGSPWENGYVESLNGKLRDELLNREIFETLLEAQVLIERWRVEYNTFRPHSSLGYKPPTPKAFKPERMAV
;
A
#
# COMPACT_ATOMS: atom_id res chain seq x y z
N LEU A 1 -2.21 -4.72 5.45
CA LEU A 1 -2.11 -4.43 4.02
C LEU A 1 -1.54 -3.03 3.80
N VAL A 2 -0.48 -2.95 3.03
CA VAL A 2 0.18 -1.69 2.67
C VAL A 2 -0.08 -1.40 1.20
N ILE A 3 -0.44 -0.16 0.88
CA ILE A 3 -0.64 0.30 -0.49
C ILE A 3 0.31 1.46 -0.75
N LEU A 4 1.14 1.32 -1.76
CA LEU A 4 2.21 2.25 -2.10
C LEU A 4 2.06 2.75 -3.54
N ASP A 5 2.31 4.04 -3.77
CA ASP A 5 2.50 4.59 -5.10
C ASP A 5 3.96 4.38 -5.52
N GLU A 6 4.18 3.54 -6.53
CA GLU A 6 5.54 3.21 -6.97
C GLU A 6 6.31 4.39 -7.56
N TYR A 7 5.62 5.38 -8.09
CA TYR A 7 6.28 6.55 -8.66
C TYR A 7 6.78 7.52 -7.59
N SER A 8 5.89 7.98 -6.72
CA SER A 8 6.22 8.95 -5.68
C SER A 8 6.84 8.33 -4.43
N ARG A 9 6.68 7.01 -4.26
CA ARG A 9 7.01 6.26 -3.04
C ARG A 9 6.11 6.62 -1.86
N GLU A 10 5.04 7.35 -2.09
CA GLU A 10 4.06 7.67 -1.06
C GLU A 10 3.34 6.40 -0.60
N CYS A 11 3.26 6.21 0.71
CA CYS A 11 2.45 5.17 1.31
C CYS A 11 1.00 5.67 1.37
N LEU A 12 0.16 5.18 0.46
CA LEU A 12 -1.20 5.66 0.30
C LEU A 12 -2.14 5.21 1.41
N ALA A 13 -1.94 4.00 1.90
CA ALA A 13 -2.72 3.46 2.99
C ALA A 13 -2.02 2.28 3.65
N ILE A 14 -2.28 2.11 4.93
CA ILE A 14 -1.94 0.89 5.66
C ILE A 14 -3.23 0.42 6.35
N LEU A 15 -3.80 -0.66 5.84
CA LEU A 15 -5.00 -1.24 6.40
C LEU A 15 -4.64 -2.22 7.52
N VAL A 16 -5.12 -1.94 8.73
CA VAL A 16 -4.83 -2.71 9.92
C VAL A 16 -6.12 -3.33 10.43
N GLU A 17 -6.22 -4.64 10.27
CA GLU A 17 -7.36 -5.43 10.70
C GLU A 17 -6.88 -6.74 11.32
N ARG A 18 -7.67 -7.30 12.23
CA ARG A 18 -7.36 -8.62 12.79
C ARG A 18 -7.41 -9.70 11.73
N ARG A 19 -8.30 -9.54 10.75
CA ARG A 19 -8.45 -10.44 9.62
C ARG A 19 -8.79 -9.61 8.38
N LEU A 20 -7.91 -9.66 7.38
CA LEU A 20 -8.12 -9.00 6.10
C LEU A 20 -8.99 -9.86 5.19
N THR A 21 -10.02 -9.25 4.62
CA THR A 21 -10.91 -9.88 3.66
C THR A 21 -10.85 -9.14 2.32
N SER A 22 -11.34 -9.77 1.26
CA SER A 22 -11.45 -9.11 -0.04
C SER A 22 -12.38 -7.90 0.00
N LYS A 23 -13.37 -7.90 0.87
CA LYS A 23 -14.24 -6.74 1.09
C LYS A 23 -13.46 -5.56 1.66
N ASP A 24 -12.57 -5.80 2.61
CA ASP A 24 -11.72 -4.75 3.17
C ASP A 24 -10.82 -4.14 2.11
N VAL A 25 -10.26 -4.96 1.23
CA VAL A 25 -9.45 -4.51 0.09
C VAL A 25 -10.28 -3.63 -0.84
N LEU A 26 -11.50 -4.05 -1.19
CA LEU A 26 -12.39 -3.27 -2.05
C LEU A 26 -12.71 -1.90 -1.45
N GLU A 27 -12.98 -1.85 -0.16
CA GLU A 27 -13.30 -0.59 0.52
C GLU A 27 -12.14 0.40 0.47
N VAL A 28 -10.92 -0.03 0.82
CA VAL A 28 -9.77 0.86 0.83
C VAL A 28 -9.38 1.30 -0.58
N LEU A 29 -9.44 0.41 -1.56
CA LEU A 29 -9.15 0.75 -2.95
C LEU A 29 -10.19 1.70 -3.52
N SER A 30 -11.48 1.49 -3.23
CA SER A 30 -12.54 2.38 -3.65
C SER A 30 -12.32 3.81 -3.16
N GLU A 31 -11.97 3.95 -1.91
CA GLU A 31 -11.69 5.25 -1.30
C GLU A 31 -10.47 5.92 -1.96
N LEU A 32 -9.41 5.19 -2.18
CA LEU A 32 -8.23 5.70 -2.85
C LEU A 32 -8.50 6.10 -4.29
N PHE A 33 -9.30 5.34 -5.03
CA PHE A 33 -9.63 5.65 -6.41
C PHE A 33 -10.49 6.92 -6.51
N ILE A 34 -11.34 7.17 -5.54
CA ILE A 34 -12.13 8.40 -5.47
C ILE A 34 -11.24 9.61 -5.17
N THR A 35 -10.32 9.48 -4.21
CA THR A 35 -9.50 10.60 -3.74
C THR A 35 -8.26 10.85 -4.61
N ARG A 36 -7.69 9.81 -5.19
CA ARG A 36 -6.42 9.88 -5.94
C ARG A 36 -6.57 9.59 -7.43
N GLY A 37 -7.72 9.09 -7.87
CA GLY A 37 -7.94 8.65 -9.23
C GLY A 37 -7.55 7.19 -9.46
N LEU A 38 -7.91 6.67 -10.63
CA LEU A 38 -7.63 5.29 -10.99
C LEU A 38 -6.18 5.12 -11.43
N PRO A 39 -5.45 4.15 -10.88
CA PRO A 39 -4.16 3.78 -11.42
C PRO A 39 -4.34 2.97 -12.69
N ARG A 40 -3.30 2.89 -13.51
CA ARG A 40 -3.29 1.98 -14.67
C ARG A 40 -3.16 0.53 -14.24
N TYR A 41 -2.34 0.28 -13.24
CA TYR A 41 -1.99 -1.07 -12.80
C TYR A 41 -1.89 -1.15 -11.28
N ILE A 42 -2.18 -2.33 -10.78
CA ILE A 42 -1.88 -2.69 -9.38
C ILE A 42 -0.95 -3.91 -9.40
N ARG A 43 0.19 -3.77 -8.77
CA ARG A 43 1.13 -4.87 -8.56
C ARG A 43 0.85 -5.55 -7.23
N SER A 44 0.68 -6.85 -7.25
CA SER A 44 0.45 -7.63 -6.02
C SER A 44 1.14 -8.97 -6.08
N ASP A 45 1.31 -9.59 -4.92
CA ASP A 45 1.92 -10.91 -4.77
C ASP A 45 0.93 -12.06 -4.89
N ASN A 46 -0.26 -11.82 -5.40
CA ASN A 46 -1.35 -12.81 -5.51
C ASN A 46 -1.85 -13.32 -4.15
N GLY A 47 -1.80 -12.50 -3.10
CA GLY A 47 -2.45 -12.83 -1.84
C GLY A 47 -3.93 -13.19 -2.03
N PRO A 48 -4.50 -14.06 -1.17
CA PRO A 48 -5.88 -14.52 -1.34
C PRO A 48 -6.91 -13.41 -1.48
N GLU A 49 -6.74 -12.31 -0.78
CA GLU A 49 -7.63 -11.14 -0.83
C GLU A 49 -7.61 -10.43 -2.19
N PHE A 50 -6.51 -10.53 -2.94
CA PHE A 50 -6.34 -9.93 -4.26
C PHE A 50 -6.69 -10.87 -5.40
N VAL A 51 -6.53 -12.18 -5.21
CA VAL A 51 -6.92 -13.16 -6.24
C VAL A 51 -8.40 -13.50 -6.18
N ALA A 52 -9.11 -13.03 -5.16
CA ALA A 52 -10.55 -13.24 -5.07
C ALA A 52 -11.25 -12.73 -6.33
N LYS A 53 -12.16 -13.56 -6.86
CA LYS A 53 -12.88 -13.25 -8.09
C LYS A 53 -13.58 -11.88 -8.02
N MET A 54 -14.10 -11.52 -6.86
CA MET A 54 -14.79 -10.25 -6.64
C MET A 54 -13.87 -9.06 -6.88
N VAL A 55 -12.65 -9.09 -6.35
CA VAL A 55 -11.66 -8.02 -6.52
C VAL A 55 -11.20 -7.94 -7.97
N ARG A 56 -10.87 -9.06 -8.58
CA ARG A 56 -10.44 -9.13 -9.99
C ARG A 56 -11.50 -8.60 -10.94
N SER A 57 -12.76 -9.01 -10.75
CA SER A 57 -13.87 -8.57 -11.60
C SER A 57 -14.09 -7.07 -11.47
N TRP A 58 -14.01 -6.55 -10.27
CA TRP A 58 -14.20 -5.12 -10.02
C TRP A 58 -13.08 -4.29 -10.66
N LEU A 59 -11.82 -4.67 -10.47
CA LEU A 59 -10.68 -3.99 -11.08
C LEU A 59 -10.76 -4.03 -12.62
N ASN A 60 -11.13 -5.17 -13.18
CA ASN A 60 -11.28 -5.34 -14.62
C ASN A 60 -12.35 -4.39 -15.17
N ARG A 61 -13.49 -4.26 -14.50
CA ARG A 61 -14.55 -3.33 -14.90
C ARG A 61 -14.10 -1.87 -14.87
N LEU A 62 -13.18 -1.52 -13.99
CA LEU A 62 -12.63 -0.17 -13.88
C LEU A 62 -11.46 0.07 -14.84
N GLY A 63 -11.02 -0.93 -15.57
CA GLY A 63 -9.89 -0.80 -16.48
C GLY A 63 -8.52 -0.78 -15.79
N VAL A 64 -8.45 -1.24 -14.55
CA VAL A 64 -7.18 -1.35 -13.82
C VAL A 64 -6.53 -2.70 -14.13
N GLY A 65 -5.35 -2.67 -14.73
CA GLY A 65 -4.62 -3.88 -15.10
C GLY A 65 -3.86 -4.50 -13.93
N PRO A 66 -3.90 -5.82 -13.79
CA PRO A 66 -3.07 -6.49 -12.79
C PRO A 66 -1.62 -6.61 -13.27
N LEU A 67 -0.68 -6.41 -12.34
CA LEU A 67 0.74 -6.72 -12.53
C LEU A 67 1.12 -7.75 -11.48
N TYR A 68 0.95 -9.01 -11.81
CA TYR A 68 1.32 -10.09 -10.90
C TYR A 68 2.83 -10.27 -10.87
N ILE A 69 3.34 -10.62 -9.69
CA ILE A 69 4.75 -10.93 -9.50
C ILE A 69 4.97 -12.36 -9.98
N GLU A 70 5.86 -12.53 -10.94
CA GLU A 70 6.18 -13.86 -11.45
C GLU A 70 6.91 -14.70 -10.39
N PRO A 71 6.64 -15.99 -10.30
CA PRO A 71 7.40 -16.89 -9.43
C PRO A 71 8.89 -16.79 -9.75
N GLY A 72 9.72 -16.63 -8.73
CA GLY A 72 11.17 -16.49 -8.88
C GLY A 72 11.65 -15.07 -9.16
N SER A 73 10.76 -14.07 -9.16
CA SER A 73 11.11 -12.66 -9.39
C SER A 73 10.72 -11.79 -8.20
N PRO A 74 11.21 -12.06 -6.98
CA PRO A 74 10.81 -11.32 -5.78
C PRO A 74 11.18 -9.84 -5.82
N TRP A 75 12.19 -9.45 -6.59
CA TRP A 75 12.59 -8.05 -6.74
C TRP A 75 11.49 -7.17 -7.38
N GLU A 76 10.53 -7.74 -8.07
CA GLU A 76 9.42 -7.00 -8.66
C GLU A 76 8.53 -6.33 -7.60
N ASN A 77 8.55 -6.81 -6.36
CA ASN A 77 7.81 -6.23 -5.23
C ASN A 77 8.71 -5.50 -4.23
N GLY A 78 9.91 -5.11 -4.66
CA GLY A 78 10.95 -4.56 -3.77
C GLY A 78 10.54 -3.31 -3.00
N TYR A 79 9.73 -2.42 -3.59
CA TYR A 79 9.32 -1.18 -2.94
C TYR A 79 8.37 -1.44 -1.75
N VAL A 80 7.42 -2.33 -1.92
CA VAL A 80 6.50 -2.72 -0.84
C VAL A 80 7.24 -3.49 0.25
N GLU A 81 8.12 -4.40 -0.13
CA GLU A 81 8.92 -5.16 0.83
C GLU A 81 9.84 -4.26 1.66
N SER A 82 10.46 -3.27 1.02
CA SER A 82 11.30 -2.29 1.72
C SER A 82 10.49 -1.48 2.73
N LEU A 83 9.31 -1.03 2.35
CA LEU A 83 8.42 -0.29 3.26
C LEU A 83 7.94 -1.16 4.41
N ASN A 84 7.57 -2.41 4.13
CA ASN A 84 7.16 -3.37 5.16
C ASN A 84 8.29 -3.64 6.15
N GLY A 85 9.52 -3.74 5.67
CA GLY A 85 10.70 -3.90 6.52
C GLY A 85 10.90 -2.72 7.46
N LYS A 86 10.78 -1.51 6.96
CA LYS A 86 10.90 -0.29 7.78
C LYS A 86 9.78 -0.18 8.81
N LEU A 87 8.55 -0.47 8.43
CA LEU A 87 7.42 -0.48 9.35
C LEU A 87 7.64 -1.48 10.49
N ARG A 88 8.11 -2.68 10.15
CA ARG A 88 8.39 -3.73 11.13
C ARG A 88 9.49 -3.29 12.08
N ASP A 89 10.62 -2.83 11.56
CA ASP A 89 11.79 -2.50 12.37
C ASP A 89 11.57 -1.25 13.23
N GLU A 90 10.86 -0.26 12.73
CA GLU A 90 10.68 1.02 13.40
C GLU A 90 9.48 1.07 14.33
N LEU A 91 8.47 0.25 14.09
CA LEU A 91 7.24 0.27 14.88
C LEU A 91 6.82 -1.10 15.39
N LEU A 92 6.56 -2.06 14.51
CA LEU A 92 5.93 -3.31 14.90
C LEU A 92 6.76 -4.15 15.87
N ASN A 93 8.08 -4.14 15.73
CA ASN A 93 8.98 -4.88 16.63
C ASN A 93 9.26 -4.14 17.95
N ARG A 94 8.88 -2.88 18.05
CA ARG A 94 9.16 -2.03 19.22
C ARG A 94 7.95 -1.76 20.09
N GLU A 95 6.75 -1.97 19.56
CA GLU A 95 5.50 -1.64 20.23
C GLU A 95 4.66 -2.89 20.50
N ILE A 96 4.01 -2.90 21.64
CA ILE A 96 2.98 -3.87 21.97
C ILE A 96 1.65 -3.13 21.95
N PHE A 97 0.74 -3.55 21.05
CA PHE A 97 -0.57 -2.92 20.93
C PHE A 97 -1.58 -3.66 21.80
N GLU A 98 -2.22 -2.94 22.70
CA GLU A 98 -3.24 -3.50 23.57
C GLU A 98 -4.60 -3.64 22.87
N THR A 99 -4.86 -2.76 21.90
CA THR A 99 -6.11 -2.77 21.14
C THR A 99 -5.85 -2.61 19.64
N LEU A 100 -6.82 -3.02 18.84
CA LEU A 100 -6.79 -2.79 17.41
C LEU A 100 -6.76 -1.30 17.09
N LEU A 101 -7.56 -0.51 17.80
CA LEU A 101 -7.61 0.93 17.62
C LEU A 101 -6.25 1.58 17.88
N GLU A 102 -5.56 1.18 18.92
CA GLU A 102 -4.21 1.67 19.22
C GLU A 102 -3.24 1.38 18.07
N ALA A 103 -3.26 0.15 17.55
CA ALA A 103 -2.46 -0.23 16.40
C ALA A 103 -2.79 0.63 15.18
N GLN A 104 -4.06 0.83 14.88
CA GLN A 104 -4.50 1.66 13.76
C GLN A 104 -4.01 3.10 13.89
N VAL A 105 -4.12 3.70 15.05
CA VAL A 105 -3.70 5.08 15.32
C VAL A 105 -2.18 5.25 15.17
N LEU A 106 -1.40 4.37 15.78
CA LEU A 106 0.06 4.46 15.75
C LEU A 106 0.63 4.17 14.36
N ILE A 107 0.05 3.23 13.65
CA ILE A 107 0.48 2.88 12.28
C ILE A 107 0.12 4.02 11.32
N GLU A 108 -1.05 4.63 11.46
CA GLU A 108 -1.42 5.79 10.64
C GLU A 108 -0.50 6.98 10.89
N ARG A 109 -0.12 7.23 12.13
CA ARG A 109 0.88 8.25 12.47
C ARG A 109 2.21 7.97 11.79
N TRP A 110 2.66 6.72 11.83
CA TRP A 110 3.90 6.32 11.16
C TRP A 110 3.82 6.53 9.65
N ARG A 111 2.68 6.21 9.03
CA ARG A 111 2.46 6.42 7.60
C ARG A 111 2.58 7.89 7.20
N VAL A 112 1.93 8.77 7.95
CA VAL A 112 1.98 10.22 7.70
C VAL A 112 3.43 10.73 7.83
N GLU A 113 4.13 10.30 8.85
CA GLU A 113 5.54 10.67 9.07
C GLU A 113 6.45 10.16 7.95
N TYR A 114 6.23 8.93 7.51
CA TYR A 114 6.94 8.35 6.37
C TYR A 114 6.77 9.18 5.10
N ASN A 115 5.57 9.66 4.84
CA ASN A 115 5.27 10.45 3.65
C ASN A 115 5.79 11.89 3.71
N THR A 116 5.79 12.50 4.90
CA THR A 116 6.00 13.95 5.04
C THR A 116 7.39 14.33 5.51
N PHE A 117 8.00 13.53 6.36
CA PHE A 117 9.27 13.89 6.99
C PHE A 117 10.45 13.01 6.57
N ARG A 118 10.20 11.79 6.17
CA ARG A 118 11.26 10.86 5.84
C ARG A 118 11.86 11.14 4.46
N PRO A 119 13.18 11.37 4.36
CA PRO A 119 13.84 11.46 3.06
C PRO A 119 13.97 10.09 2.40
N HIS A 120 13.80 10.05 1.08
CA HIS A 120 13.93 8.84 0.28
C HIS A 120 15.05 9.03 -0.75
N SER A 121 15.97 8.07 -0.82
CA SER A 121 17.09 8.12 -1.77
C SER A 121 16.63 8.17 -3.23
N SER A 122 15.59 7.43 -3.57
CA SER A 122 15.00 7.43 -4.92
C SER A 122 14.35 8.76 -5.31
N LEU A 123 14.13 9.66 -4.36
CA LEU A 123 13.53 10.98 -4.55
C LEU A 123 14.54 12.12 -4.27
N GLY A 124 15.85 11.84 -4.38
CA GLY A 124 16.89 12.80 -4.06
C GLY A 124 16.91 13.19 -2.59
N TYR A 125 16.63 12.24 -1.71
CA TYR A 125 16.49 12.40 -0.26
C TYR A 125 15.38 13.37 0.16
N LYS A 126 14.40 13.58 -0.72
CA LYS A 126 13.18 14.31 -0.36
C LYS A 126 12.12 13.33 0.11
N PRO A 127 11.21 13.75 1.01
CA PRO A 127 10.08 12.91 1.36
C PRO A 127 9.10 12.82 0.18
N PRO A 128 8.30 11.75 0.08
CA PRO A 128 7.21 11.68 -0.88
C PRO A 128 6.13 12.68 -0.49
N THR A 129 6.23 13.89 -1.01
CA THR A 129 5.26 14.94 -0.66
C THR A 129 3.91 14.68 -1.30
N PRO A 130 2.83 14.96 -0.58
CA PRO A 130 1.48 14.84 -1.11
C PRO A 130 1.16 16.01 -2.05
N LYS A 131 1.80 16.07 -3.20
CA LYS A 131 1.32 16.92 -4.29
C LYS A 131 0.19 16.20 -5.00
N ALA A 132 -0.74 16.94 -5.57
CA ALA A 132 -1.83 16.41 -6.35
C ALA A 132 -1.27 15.54 -7.48
N PHE A 133 -1.11 14.28 -7.19
CA PHE A 133 -0.43 13.32 -8.03
C PHE A 133 -1.36 12.12 -8.22
N LYS A 134 -1.56 11.74 -9.49
CA LYS A 134 -2.35 10.55 -9.80
C LYS A 134 -1.40 9.37 -9.93
N PRO A 135 -1.50 8.36 -9.06
CA PRO A 135 -0.65 7.19 -9.19
C PRO A 135 -0.98 6.44 -10.48
N GLU A 136 0.02 6.19 -11.31
CA GLU A 136 -0.15 5.29 -12.45
C GLU A 136 -0.12 3.84 -12.02
N ARG A 137 0.65 3.56 -11.01
CA ARG A 137 0.91 2.21 -10.55
C ARG A 137 0.95 2.15 -9.03
N MET A 138 0.02 1.42 -8.47
CA MET A 138 0.01 1.10 -7.04
C MET A 138 0.64 -0.26 -6.79
N ALA A 139 1.32 -0.41 -5.66
CA ALA A 139 1.85 -1.67 -5.17
C ALA A 139 1.27 -2.01 -3.81
N VAL A 140 1.00 -3.25 -3.58
CA VAL A 140 0.41 -3.77 -2.34
C VAL A 140 1.16 -4.99 -1.82
#